data_4bf9f1f63f71e2ab037ee07348148bcc
#
_entry.id   4bf9f1f63f71e2ab037ee07348148bcc
#
_cell.length_a   1.000
_cell.length_b   1.000
_cell.length_c   1.000
_cell.angle_alpha   90.00
_cell.angle_beta   90.00
_cell.angle_gamma   90.00
#
_symmetry.space_group_name_H-M   'P 1'
#
loop_
_entity.id
_entity.type
_entity.pdbx_description
1 polymer ?
#
loop_
_entity_poly.entity_id
_entity_poly.type
_entity_poly.pdbx_seq_one_letter_code
_entity_poly.pdbx_strand_id
1 'polypeptide(L)'
;MLSFNEVFDSLKEDLVLGKEVKFFPNGRSMFPTIVEKRDYVYLSKTSFKVLDIIFYKVEDKYLLHRVVKIDGDKIICQGDNNLVKEVITKDDVIGVVVKLYRKNKEVKRSGIRFKSLYLTSRIRLFLKRIKRKLWK
;
A
#
# COMPACT_ATOMS: atom_id res chain seq x y z
N MET A 1 -19.42 12.82 14.97
CA MET A 1 -18.13 12.29 14.49
C MET A 1 -18.33 10.87 13.98
N LEU A 2 -17.93 10.61 12.74
CA LEU A 2 -18.06 9.28 12.15
C LEU A 2 -17.08 8.31 12.81
N SER A 3 -17.51 7.07 13.06
CA SER A 3 -16.61 6.04 13.55
C SER A 3 -15.63 5.64 12.45
N PHE A 4 -14.52 5.00 12.84
CA PHE A 4 -13.51 4.50 11.90
C PHE A 4 -14.13 3.57 10.86
N ASN A 5 -15.03 2.66 11.28
CA ASN A 5 -15.71 1.73 10.38
C ASN A 5 -16.64 2.44 9.41
N GLU A 6 -17.36 3.47 9.85
CA GLU A 6 -18.25 4.25 8.98
C GLU A 6 -17.47 4.97 7.88
N VAL A 7 -16.29 5.50 8.20
CA VAL A 7 -15.42 6.15 7.21
C VAL A 7 -14.97 5.14 6.16
N PHE A 8 -14.55 3.95 6.55
CA PHE A 8 -14.13 2.91 5.61
C PHE A 8 -15.28 2.35 4.81
N ASP A 9 -16.47 2.21 5.39
CA ASP A 9 -17.65 1.77 4.67
C ASP A 9 -18.03 2.77 3.58
N SER A 10 -17.98 4.06 3.89
CA SER A 10 -18.25 5.13 2.92
C SER A 10 -17.23 5.12 1.77
N LEU A 11 -15.97 4.97 2.09
CA LEU A 11 -14.89 4.87 1.10
C LEU A 11 -15.09 3.67 0.18
N LYS A 12 -15.46 2.53 0.75
CA LYS A 12 -15.73 1.31 0.00
C LYS A 12 -16.91 1.50 -0.97
N GLU A 13 -17.98 2.16 -0.52
CA GLU A 13 -19.12 2.46 -1.39
C GLU A 13 -18.72 3.30 -2.60
N ASP A 14 -17.94 4.36 -2.37
CA ASP A 14 -17.47 5.23 -3.44
C ASP A 14 -16.60 4.46 -4.45
N LEU A 15 -15.75 3.57 -3.98
CA LEU A 15 -14.92 2.74 -4.84
C LEU A 15 -15.76 1.77 -5.69
N VAL A 16 -16.79 1.15 -5.09
CA VAL A 16 -17.70 0.27 -5.81
C VAL A 16 -18.43 1.02 -6.93
N LEU A 17 -18.75 2.30 -6.71
CA LEU A 17 -19.39 3.16 -7.71
C LEU A 17 -18.42 3.65 -8.80
N GLY A 18 -17.16 3.25 -8.75
CA GLY A 18 -16.16 3.62 -9.76
C GLY A 18 -15.51 4.97 -9.54
N LYS A 19 -15.68 5.57 -8.37
CA LYS A 19 -15.07 6.86 -8.05
C LYS A 19 -13.60 6.68 -7.65
N GLU A 20 -12.79 7.70 -7.95
CA GLU A 20 -11.45 7.83 -7.41
C GLU A 20 -11.57 8.51 -6.04
N VAL A 21 -10.95 7.91 -5.03
CA VAL A 21 -11.07 8.39 -3.65
C VAL A 21 -9.71 8.79 -3.12
N LYS A 22 -9.60 10.02 -2.63
CA LYS A 22 -8.39 10.51 -1.96
C LYS A 22 -8.30 9.90 -0.57
N PHE A 23 -7.14 9.38 -0.21
CA PHE A 23 -6.93 8.67 1.03
C PHE A 23 -5.59 9.06 1.65
N PHE A 24 -5.60 9.34 2.96
CA PHE A 24 -4.41 9.66 3.74
C PHE A 24 -4.04 8.45 4.60
N PRO A 25 -3.04 7.65 4.21
CA PRO A 25 -2.65 6.48 4.98
C PRO A 25 -2.04 6.84 6.34
N ASN A 26 -2.32 6.02 7.34
CA ASN A 26 -1.74 6.14 8.67
C ASN A 26 -0.70 5.04 8.89
N GLY A 27 0.24 5.30 9.81
CA GLY A 27 1.23 4.32 10.21
C GLY A 27 2.48 4.35 9.36
N ARG A 28 3.38 3.41 9.64
CA ARG A 28 4.73 3.39 9.07
C ARG A 28 5.00 2.18 8.17
N SER A 29 4.00 1.37 7.89
CA SER A 29 4.21 0.13 7.13
C SER A 29 4.68 0.36 5.70
N MET A 30 4.42 1.54 5.13
CA MET A 30 4.86 1.91 3.78
C MET A 30 5.98 2.94 3.76
N PHE A 31 6.57 3.23 4.92
CA PHE A 31 7.71 4.15 5.00
C PHE A 31 8.93 3.54 4.27
N PRO A 32 9.73 4.29 3.55
CA PRO A 32 9.64 5.71 3.26
C PRO A 32 8.85 6.06 1.99
N THR A 33 8.23 5.09 1.34
CA THR A 33 7.46 5.30 0.11
C THR A 33 6.29 6.25 0.37
N ILE A 34 5.53 5.97 1.44
CA ILE A 34 4.41 6.79 1.86
C ILE A 34 4.63 7.16 3.34
N VAL A 35 4.66 8.46 3.61
CA VAL A 35 4.86 8.97 4.97
C VAL A 35 3.54 9.56 5.46
N GLU A 36 3.04 9.07 6.60
CA GLU A 36 1.79 9.58 7.17
C GLU A 36 1.88 11.08 7.45
N LYS A 37 0.74 11.78 7.32
CA LYS A 37 0.62 13.22 7.49
C LYS A 37 1.35 14.07 6.44
N ARG A 38 2.12 13.45 5.57
CA ARG A 38 2.84 14.15 4.48
C ARG A 38 2.30 13.78 3.11
N ASP A 39 2.06 12.48 2.91
CA ASP A 39 1.73 11.91 1.60
C ASP A 39 0.28 11.43 1.56
N TYR A 40 -0.26 11.35 0.34
CA TYR A 40 -1.60 10.82 0.14
C TYR A 40 -1.68 10.07 -1.18
N VAL A 41 -2.73 9.29 -1.31
CA VAL A 41 -2.96 8.46 -2.51
C VAL A 41 -4.38 8.67 -3.02
N TYR A 42 -4.60 8.32 -4.27
CA TYR A 42 -5.94 8.16 -4.83
C TYR A 42 -6.16 6.68 -5.08
N LEU A 43 -7.27 6.17 -4.57
CA LEU A 43 -7.68 4.78 -4.73
C LEU A 43 -8.76 4.69 -5.80
N SER A 44 -8.73 3.62 -6.58
CA SER A 44 -9.79 3.30 -7.55
C SER A 44 -9.97 1.79 -7.58
N LYS A 45 -11.17 1.35 -7.90
CA LYS A 45 -11.44 -0.08 -8.10
C LYS A 45 -11.09 -0.44 -9.54
N THR A 46 -9.90 -0.98 -9.73
CA THR A 46 -9.37 -1.31 -11.05
C THR A 46 -8.46 -2.53 -10.96
N SER A 47 -7.99 -3.02 -12.08
CA SER A 47 -7.03 -4.12 -12.12
C SER A 47 -5.68 -3.68 -11.56
N PHE A 48 -4.91 -4.65 -11.08
CA PHE A 48 -3.58 -4.40 -10.52
C PHE A 48 -2.62 -5.51 -10.94
N LYS A 49 -1.34 -5.24 -10.76
CA LYS A 49 -0.26 -6.18 -11.08
C LYS A 49 0.79 -6.13 -9.98
N VAL A 50 1.78 -7.01 -10.06
CA VAL A 50 2.91 -7.03 -9.13
C VAL A 50 3.56 -5.65 -9.09
N LEU A 51 3.90 -5.20 -7.87
CA LEU A 51 4.46 -3.91 -7.49
C LEU A 51 3.44 -2.77 -7.40
N ASP A 52 2.17 -3.00 -7.73
CA ASP A 52 1.12 -2.04 -7.37
C ASP A 52 0.88 -2.04 -5.86
N ILE A 53 0.34 -0.95 -5.35
CA ILE A 53 -0.06 -0.81 -3.96
C ILE A 53 -1.58 -0.93 -3.91
N ILE A 54 -2.08 -1.80 -3.04
CA ILE A 54 -3.51 -2.07 -2.93
C ILE A 54 -4.01 -1.85 -1.51
N PHE A 55 -5.29 -1.49 -1.42
CA PHE A 55 -6.02 -1.33 -0.17
C PHE A 55 -6.94 -2.54 0.00
N TYR A 56 -6.79 -3.24 1.11
CA TYR A 56 -7.50 -4.49 1.33
C TYR A 56 -7.82 -4.70 2.80
N LYS A 57 -8.72 -5.64 3.06
CA LYS A 57 -9.13 -5.99 4.42
C LYS A 57 -8.68 -7.41 4.74
N VAL A 58 -7.99 -7.58 5.86
CA VAL A 58 -7.61 -8.88 6.42
C VAL A 58 -8.13 -8.93 7.83
N GLU A 59 -8.98 -9.93 8.12
CA GLU A 59 -9.69 -10.03 9.40
C GLU A 59 -10.44 -8.72 9.65
N ASP A 60 -10.10 -8.00 10.72
CA ASP A 60 -10.73 -6.71 11.03
C ASP A 60 -9.85 -5.51 10.72
N LYS A 61 -8.75 -5.73 9.98
CA LYS A 61 -7.78 -4.68 9.67
C LYS A 61 -7.84 -4.25 8.21
N TYR A 62 -7.76 -2.95 7.98
CA TYR A 62 -7.59 -2.36 6.66
C TYR A 62 -6.12 -2.03 6.45
N LEU A 63 -5.54 -2.53 5.38
CA LEU A 63 -4.12 -2.38 5.09
C LEU A 63 -3.89 -1.80 3.70
N LEU A 64 -2.83 -1.02 3.57
CA LEU A 64 -2.37 -0.48 2.29
C LEU A 64 -0.93 -0.93 2.10
N HIS A 65 -0.73 -1.98 1.30
CA HIS A 65 0.58 -2.59 1.09
C HIS A 65 0.85 -2.88 -0.38
N ARG A 66 2.10 -3.22 -0.66
CA ARG A 66 2.59 -3.53 -2.01
C ARG A 66 2.28 -4.96 -2.39
N VAL A 67 1.83 -5.19 -3.63
CA VAL A 67 1.72 -6.55 -4.18
C VAL A 67 3.12 -7.01 -4.57
N VAL A 68 3.61 -8.06 -3.93
CA VAL A 68 4.96 -8.57 -4.21
C VAL A 68 4.94 -9.85 -5.04
N LYS A 69 3.82 -10.57 -5.06
CA LYS A 69 3.66 -11.77 -5.87
C LYS A 69 2.19 -12.07 -6.11
N ILE A 70 1.87 -12.57 -7.29
CA ILE A 70 0.54 -13.09 -7.62
C ILE A 70 0.74 -14.54 -8.06
N ASP A 71 0.07 -15.47 -7.35
CA ASP A 71 0.16 -16.90 -7.61
C ASP A 71 -1.28 -17.46 -7.70
N GLY A 72 -1.81 -17.52 -8.91
CA GLY A 72 -3.19 -17.91 -9.15
C GLY A 72 -4.14 -16.97 -8.40
N ASP A 73 -4.95 -17.53 -7.50
CA ASP A 73 -5.89 -16.75 -6.69
C ASP A 73 -5.26 -16.09 -5.47
N LYS A 74 -4.01 -16.42 -5.18
CA LYS A 74 -3.29 -15.88 -4.02
C LYS A 74 -2.54 -14.61 -4.40
N ILE A 75 -2.74 -13.58 -3.60
CA ILE A 75 -2.03 -12.31 -3.74
C ILE A 75 -1.20 -12.13 -2.49
N ILE A 76 0.11 -12.01 -2.66
CA ILE A 76 1.05 -11.84 -1.54
C ILE A 76 1.42 -10.37 -1.46
N CYS A 77 1.13 -9.77 -0.32
CA CYS A 77 1.34 -8.35 -0.07
C CYS A 77 2.35 -8.14 1.05
N GLN A 78 3.06 -7.02 0.98
CA GLN A 78 4.04 -6.66 2.00
C GLN A 78 4.17 -5.14 2.06
N GLY A 79 4.14 -4.58 3.25
CA GLY A 79 4.47 -3.18 3.43
C GLY A 79 5.95 -2.94 3.11
N ASP A 80 6.25 -1.82 2.47
CA ASP A 80 7.63 -1.50 2.07
C ASP A 80 8.58 -1.45 3.28
N ASN A 81 8.05 -1.16 4.46
CA ASN A 81 8.81 -1.12 5.71
C ASN A 81 8.66 -2.39 6.56
N ASN A 82 7.98 -3.41 6.06
CA ASN A 82 7.67 -4.61 6.83
C ASN A 82 8.50 -5.81 6.38
N LEU A 83 8.73 -6.74 7.32
CA LEU A 83 9.34 -8.04 7.03
C LEU A 83 8.28 -9.12 6.84
N VAL A 84 7.09 -8.92 7.40
CA VAL A 84 5.99 -9.88 7.35
C VAL A 84 5.16 -9.65 6.09
N LYS A 85 4.71 -10.76 5.49
CA LYS A 85 3.85 -10.75 4.30
C LYS A 85 2.45 -11.20 4.67
N GLU A 86 1.44 -10.67 3.96
CA GLU A 86 0.06 -11.15 4.05
C GLU A 86 -0.29 -11.90 2.77
N VAL A 87 -1.12 -12.91 2.90
CA VAL A 87 -1.67 -13.65 1.76
C VAL A 87 -3.17 -13.40 1.72
N ILE A 88 -3.64 -12.85 0.61
CA ILE A 88 -5.05 -12.51 0.42
C ILE A 88 -5.56 -13.03 -0.92
N THR A 89 -6.86 -12.87 -1.15
CA THR A 89 -7.49 -13.17 -2.45
C THR A 89 -8.02 -11.89 -3.07
N LYS A 90 -8.44 -11.95 -4.32
CA LYS A 90 -9.02 -10.80 -5.02
C LYS A 90 -10.22 -10.21 -4.30
N ASP A 91 -11.01 -11.06 -3.64
CA ASP A 91 -12.23 -10.61 -2.94
C ASP A 91 -11.90 -9.71 -1.74
N ASP A 92 -10.68 -9.80 -1.22
CA ASP A 92 -10.24 -8.96 -0.10
C ASP A 92 -9.83 -7.55 -0.55
N VAL A 93 -9.59 -7.36 -1.85
CA VAL A 93 -9.08 -6.10 -2.39
C VAL A 93 -10.22 -5.10 -2.54
N ILE A 94 -10.06 -3.94 -1.91
CA ILE A 94 -11.06 -2.87 -1.93
C ILE A 94 -10.74 -1.82 -2.98
N GLY A 95 -9.46 -1.49 -3.14
CA GLY A 95 -9.04 -0.50 -4.10
C GLY A 95 -7.56 -0.62 -4.44
N VAL A 96 -7.16 0.12 -5.46
CA VAL A 96 -5.79 0.12 -5.97
C VAL A 96 -5.31 1.56 -5.99
N VAL A 97 -4.06 1.79 -5.57
CA VAL A 97 -3.45 3.12 -5.67
C VAL A 97 -3.18 3.43 -7.13
N VAL A 98 -3.89 4.39 -7.67
CA VAL A 98 -3.73 4.84 -9.06
C VAL A 98 -2.89 6.12 -9.15
N LYS A 99 -2.81 6.88 -8.05
CA LYS A 99 -1.98 8.08 -7.95
C LYS A 99 -1.35 8.12 -6.56
N LEU A 100 -0.06 8.42 -6.50
CA LEU A 100 0.68 8.63 -5.26
C LEU A 100 1.24 10.06 -5.27
N TYR A 101 0.98 10.81 -4.22
CA TYR A 101 1.52 12.15 -4.05
C TYR A 101 2.48 12.16 -2.86
N ARG A 102 3.75 12.45 -3.13
CA ARG A 102 4.79 12.59 -2.12
C ARG A 102 5.22 14.05 -2.04
N LYS A 103 5.07 14.66 -0.87
CA LYS A 103 5.36 16.10 -0.69
C LYS A 103 4.65 16.94 -1.74
N ASN A 104 3.38 16.60 -2.01
CA ASN A 104 2.52 17.23 -3.01
C ASN A 104 2.96 17.08 -4.47
N LYS A 105 3.90 16.17 -4.75
CA LYS A 105 4.33 15.86 -6.12
C LYS A 105 3.85 14.47 -6.52
N GLU A 106 3.26 14.37 -7.70
CA GLU A 106 2.76 13.10 -8.21
C GLU A 106 3.90 12.15 -8.57
N VAL A 107 3.79 10.91 -8.10
CA VAL A 107 4.62 9.79 -8.55
C VAL A 107 3.69 8.88 -9.36
N LYS A 108 3.93 8.79 -10.65
CA LYS A 108 3.07 8.03 -11.56
C LYS A 108 3.19 6.53 -11.30
N ARG A 109 2.04 5.85 -11.21
CA ARG A 109 1.96 4.40 -11.02
C ARG A 109 2.72 3.63 -12.09
N SER A 110 2.67 4.08 -13.34
CA SER A 110 3.36 3.46 -14.47
C SER A 110 4.85 3.82 -14.54
N GLY A 111 5.32 4.74 -13.72
CA GLY A 111 6.68 5.25 -13.79
C GLY A 111 7.70 4.39 -13.05
N ILE A 112 8.96 4.55 -13.46
CA ILE A 112 10.08 3.85 -12.82
C ILE A 112 10.21 4.20 -11.35
N ARG A 113 9.91 5.45 -10.98
CA ARG A 113 10.02 5.93 -9.60
C ARG A 113 9.14 5.16 -8.64
N PHE A 114 7.92 4.84 -9.05
CA PHE A 114 6.97 4.08 -8.24
C PHE A 114 7.55 2.72 -7.83
N LYS A 115 8.19 2.04 -8.78
CA LYS A 115 8.83 0.74 -8.56
C LYS A 115 10.15 0.87 -7.81
N SER A 116 10.94 1.90 -8.12
CA SER A 116 12.24 2.10 -7.48
C SER A 116 12.12 2.40 -5.99
N LEU A 117 11.03 3.01 -5.56
CA LEU A 117 10.76 3.25 -4.15
C LEU A 117 10.66 1.94 -3.36
N TYR A 118 10.03 0.92 -3.95
CA TYR A 118 9.99 -0.41 -3.35
C TYR A 118 11.39 -0.99 -3.21
N LEU A 119 12.16 -1.00 -4.28
CA LEU A 119 13.53 -1.55 -4.28
C LEU A 119 14.41 -0.83 -3.26
N THR A 120 14.36 0.50 -3.23
CA THR A 120 15.10 1.31 -2.26
C THR A 120 14.72 0.94 -0.82
N SER A 121 13.45 0.74 -0.56
CA SER A 121 12.95 0.34 0.75
C SER A 121 13.51 -1.03 1.17
N ARG A 122 13.52 -1.98 0.26
CA ARG A 122 14.02 -3.33 0.53
C ARG A 122 15.52 -3.33 0.80
N ILE A 123 16.29 -2.56 0.03
CA ILE A 123 17.73 -2.40 0.24
C ILE A 123 17.99 -1.78 1.62
N ARG A 124 17.24 -0.74 1.98
CA ARG A 124 17.36 -0.09 3.29
C ARG A 124 17.14 -1.07 4.44
N LEU A 125 16.10 -1.88 4.36
CA LEU A 125 15.79 -2.89 5.38
C LEU A 125 16.88 -3.96 5.46
N PHE A 126 17.39 -4.41 4.32
CA PHE A 126 18.48 -5.38 4.26
C PHE A 126 19.73 -4.86 4.94
N LEU A 127 20.14 -3.62 4.64
CA LEU A 127 21.32 -3.00 5.25
C LEU A 127 21.13 -2.82 6.76
N LYS A 128 19.93 -2.47 7.18
CA LYS A 128 19.60 -2.33 8.61
C LYS A 128 19.76 -3.66 9.35
N ARG A 129 19.34 -4.77 8.72
CA ARG A 129 19.51 -6.12 9.30
C ARG A 129 20.97 -6.50 9.41
N ILE A 130 21.79 -6.23 8.41
CA ILE A 130 23.24 -6.50 8.44
C ILE A 130 23.88 -5.69 9.56
N LYS A 131 23.56 -4.41 9.67
CA LYS A 131 24.09 -3.53 10.73
C LYS A 131 23.77 -4.07 12.11
N ARG A 132 22.56 -4.57 12.33
CA ARG A 132 22.16 -5.21 13.59
C ARG A 132 23.04 -6.42 13.91
N LYS A 133 23.33 -7.28 12.94
CA LYS A 133 24.16 -8.47 13.14
C LYS A 133 25.60 -8.12 13.48
N LEU A 134 26.13 -7.06 12.88
CA LEU A 134 27.52 -6.65 13.09
C LEU A 134 27.77 -5.99 14.45
N TRP A 135 26.72 -5.42 15.06
CA TRP A 135 26.84 -4.71 16.33
C TRP A 135 26.38 -5.52 17.54
N LYS A 136 26.12 -6.80 17.37
CA LYS A 136 25.81 -7.71 18.49
C LYS A 136 27.07 -8.34 19.08
#